data_574ec48062bb4a3fd35deb106141f6cd
#
_entry.id   574ec48062bb4a3fd35deb106141f6cd
#
_cell.length_a   1.000
_cell.length_b   1.000
_cell.length_c   1.000
_cell.angle_alpha   90.00
_cell.angle_beta   90.00
_cell.angle_gamma   90.00
#
_symmetry.space_group_name_H-M   'P 1'
#
loop_
_entity.id
_entity.type
_entity.pdbx_description
1 polymer ?
#
loop_
_entity_poly.entity_id
_entity_poly.type
_entity_poly.pdbx_seq_one_letter_code
_entity_poly.pdbx_strand_id
1 'polypeptide(L)'
;MISHIFNEEYLLPFWLNHHKNMFDKIYIVDYNSTDKSIEICKSICPDCVIVTSKNKLFAAELVDLEIMKIETMIEGIKIALNTTEFLFCKNSIKDLFIDKINPISFSVAAVTPHSMNEYNVDNLDELFRNLLNSDIVYQSDRGARQLHNFPNGNYGTGRHYTYNHCVKTNEAHIVWMGYYPMNDNLLNRKLQIKQNIPQSDIDKAQGFHHLFSRNMMLDVNQTKTKNGMSLKDINLSLYELLNTKYKTCTIYHPELLNNGLEWGADYVMIDNDINLLKNINDGYLILNIDNYNDLLHIFVKNEIKFITGKTVNLHNYHNELTNEEHTKILNSMPYKKNRYPDIEAFCIYLETHISTLLNEPVKIFNDDIWVRICRPSCISQNDFNPCHKDVYLDFYRNTVNIYLPIVGSNEKSSLKIQPGSHKWSESETIVTKGGACIDGKKYSVDAIVASVKPLNMIRPNPTETQLMLFSPYSIHGCSDNDNENITRMSLEIRFMRNDANRVTEQESKYRDFVKNRNWR
;
A
#
# COMPACT_ATOMS: atom_id res chain seq x y z
N MET A 1 -4.60 -30.94 -2.45
CA MET A 1 -5.72 -30.15 -1.89
C MET A 1 -7.01 -30.45 -2.64
N ILE A 2 -8.15 -30.43 -1.95
CA ILE A 2 -9.46 -30.72 -2.55
C ILE A 2 -10.43 -29.59 -2.21
N SER A 3 -11.27 -29.18 -3.16
CA SER A 3 -12.37 -28.23 -2.94
C SER A 3 -13.61 -28.66 -3.71
N HIS A 4 -14.78 -28.22 -3.27
CA HIS A 4 -16.02 -28.33 -4.03
C HIS A 4 -16.52 -26.93 -4.40
N ILE A 5 -17.10 -26.79 -5.58
CA ILE A 5 -17.56 -25.50 -6.10
C ILE A 5 -18.98 -25.58 -6.67
N PHE A 6 -19.69 -24.47 -6.58
CA PHE A 6 -20.89 -24.16 -7.33
C PHE A 6 -21.01 -22.66 -7.51
N ASN A 7 -20.82 -22.17 -8.72
CA ASN A 7 -20.89 -20.75 -9.06
C ASN A 7 -19.99 -19.88 -8.16
N GLU A 8 -18.69 -20.11 -8.24
CA GLU A 8 -17.65 -19.50 -7.40
C GLU A 8 -16.79 -18.47 -8.16
N GLU A 9 -17.25 -17.96 -9.31
CA GLU A 9 -16.44 -17.08 -10.18
C GLU A 9 -15.85 -15.87 -9.45
N TYR A 10 -16.44 -15.43 -8.32
CA TYR A 10 -15.95 -14.28 -7.58
C TYR A 10 -14.70 -14.56 -6.72
N LEU A 11 -14.71 -15.58 -5.85
CA LEU A 11 -13.59 -15.88 -4.96
C LEU A 11 -12.59 -16.89 -5.52
N LEU A 12 -13.00 -17.69 -6.46
CA LEU A 12 -12.19 -18.76 -7.03
C LEU A 12 -10.88 -18.27 -7.67
N PRO A 13 -10.81 -17.12 -8.37
CA PRO A 13 -9.55 -16.60 -8.89
C PRO A 13 -8.52 -16.31 -7.78
N PHE A 14 -8.95 -15.69 -6.69
CA PHE A 14 -8.09 -15.41 -5.54
C PHE A 14 -7.65 -16.70 -4.85
N TRP A 15 -8.59 -17.62 -4.67
CA TRP A 15 -8.35 -18.90 -4.00
C TRP A 15 -7.35 -19.77 -4.76
N LEU A 16 -7.49 -19.89 -6.07
CA LEU A 16 -6.57 -20.65 -6.92
C LEU A 16 -5.18 -20.00 -6.96
N ASN A 17 -5.10 -18.69 -7.16
CA ASN A 17 -3.81 -17.98 -7.17
C ASN A 17 -3.07 -18.09 -5.85
N HIS A 18 -3.79 -18.14 -4.72
CA HIS A 18 -3.19 -18.33 -3.41
C HIS A 18 -2.63 -19.75 -3.22
N HIS A 19 -3.38 -20.76 -3.62
CA HIS A 19 -3.07 -22.15 -3.27
C HIS A 19 -2.29 -22.93 -4.33
N LYS A 20 -2.30 -22.53 -5.61
CA LYS A 20 -1.74 -23.32 -6.72
C LYS A 20 -0.27 -23.72 -6.55
N ASN A 21 0.50 -22.91 -5.81
CA ASN A 21 1.91 -23.17 -5.56
C ASN A 21 2.17 -23.85 -4.19
N MET A 22 1.13 -24.07 -3.38
CA MET A 22 1.24 -24.70 -2.06
C MET A 22 1.10 -26.22 -2.11
N PHE A 23 0.49 -26.74 -3.17
CA PHE A 23 0.15 -28.16 -3.32
C PHE A 23 0.57 -28.67 -4.69
N ASP A 24 1.08 -29.90 -4.72
CA ASP A 24 1.48 -30.55 -5.96
C ASP A 24 0.26 -30.83 -6.89
N LYS A 25 -0.95 -30.94 -6.32
CA LYS A 25 -2.19 -31.17 -7.07
C LYS A 25 -3.40 -30.57 -6.38
N ILE A 26 -4.31 -30.02 -7.19
CA ILE A 26 -5.61 -29.48 -6.74
C ILE A 26 -6.73 -30.28 -7.42
N TYR A 27 -7.68 -30.72 -6.63
CA TYR A 27 -8.89 -31.40 -7.09
C TYR A 27 -10.09 -30.50 -6.83
N ILE A 28 -10.89 -30.27 -7.87
CA ILE A 28 -12.10 -29.47 -7.82
C ILE A 28 -13.30 -30.35 -8.10
N VAL A 29 -14.22 -30.46 -7.15
CA VAL A 29 -15.49 -31.14 -7.33
C VAL A 29 -16.54 -30.11 -7.73
N ASP A 30 -16.94 -30.14 -8.99
CA ASP A 30 -17.90 -29.20 -9.56
C ASP A 30 -19.34 -29.73 -9.45
N TYR A 31 -20.17 -28.97 -8.78
CA TYR A 31 -21.61 -29.24 -8.61
C TYR A 31 -22.45 -28.63 -9.75
N ASN A 32 -21.98 -28.78 -10.98
CA ASN A 32 -22.61 -28.25 -12.19
C ASN A 32 -22.73 -26.72 -12.20
N SER A 33 -21.62 -26.04 -11.98
CA SER A 33 -21.53 -24.58 -12.09
C SER A 33 -21.98 -24.10 -13.47
N THR A 34 -22.72 -22.99 -13.48
CA THR A 34 -23.27 -22.36 -14.70
C THR A 34 -22.64 -21.02 -15.01
N ASP A 35 -21.75 -20.55 -14.15
CA ASP A 35 -20.93 -19.35 -14.29
C ASP A 35 -19.56 -19.65 -14.92
N LYS A 36 -18.60 -18.74 -14.79
CA LYS A 36 -17.24 -18.91 -15.33
C LYS A 36 -16.30 -19.77 -14.47
N SER A 37 -16.77 -20.40 -13.40
CA SER A 37 -15.92 -21.15 -12.45
C SER A 37 -15.02 -22.17 -13.13
N ILE A 38 -15.54 -22.97 -14.08
CA ILE A 38 -14.75 -24.00 -14.77
C ILE A 38 -13.72 -23.39 -15.73
N GLU A 39 -14.07 -22.29 -16.40
CA GLU A 39 -13.16 -21.54 -17.26
C GLU A 39 -12.00 -20.94 -16.44
N ILE A 40 -12.29 -20.38 -15.28
CA ILE A 40 -11.33 -19.85 -14.32
C ILE A 40 -10.37 -20.94 -13.84
N CYS A 41 -10.88 -22.14 -13.48
CA CYS A 41 -10.04 -23.26 -13.08
C CYS A 41 -9.02 -23.59 -14.17
N LYS A 42 -9.48 -23.75 -15.42
CA LYS A 42 -8.62 -24.10 -16.56
C LYS A 42 -7.60 -23.02 -16.89
N SER A 43 -7.95 -21.75 -16.70
CA SER A 43 -7.07 -20.61 -16.98
C SER A 43 -5.98 -20.44 -15.92
N ILE A 44 -6.34 -20.50 -14.62
CA ILE A 44 -5.42 -20.19 -13.52
C ILE A 44 -4.61 -21.40 -13.05
N CYS A 45 -5.22 -22.59 -13.09
CA CYS A 45 -4.63 -23.85 -12.64
C CYS A 45 -4.91 -24.94 -13.67
N PRO A 46 -4.23 -24.92 -14.85
CA PRO A 46 -4.50 -25.87 -15.95
C PRO A 46 -4.32 -27.32 -15.53
N ASP A 47 -3.45 -27.59 -14.57
CA ASP A 47 -3.15 -28.93 -14.05
C ASP A 47 -4.10 -29.40 -12.95
N CYS A 48 -5.10 -28.60 -12.56
CA CYS A 48 -6.09 -29.03 -11.58
C CYS A 48 -6.99 -30.15 -12.19
N VAL A 49 -7.39 -31.07 -11.33
CA VAL A 49 -8.30 -32.17 -11.71
C VAL A 49 -9.72 -31.73 -11.39
N ILE A 50 -10.54 -31.57 -12.43
CA ILE A 50 -11.95 -31.22 -12.28
C ILE A 50 -12.78 -32.50 -12.35
N VAL A 51 -13.58 -32.75 -11.30
CA VAL A 51 -14.48 -33.88 -11.17
C VAL A 51 -15.90 -33.35 -11.08
N THR A 52 -16.78 -33.75 -12.01
CA THR A 52 -18.20 -33.38 -11.90
C THR A 52 -18.88 -34.27 -10.84
N SER A 53 -19.51 -33.63 -9.87
CA SER A 53 -20.27 -34.31 -8.83
C SER A 53 -21.47 -35.06 -9.42
N LYS A 54 -21.73 -36.22 -8.87
CA LYS A 54 -22.98 -36.96 -9.16
C LYS A 54 -24.17 -36.45 -8.33
N ASN A 55 -23.89 -35.71 -7.27
CA ASN A 55 -24.88 -35.10 -6.41
C ASN A 55 -25.34 -33.78 -7.03
N LYS A 56 -26.65 -33.54 -7.06
CA LYS A 56 -27.24 -32.30 -7.57
C LYS A 56 -27.37 -31.21 -6.50
N LEU A 57 -27.37 -31.63 -5.23
CA LEU A 57 -27.58 -30.75 -4.09
C LEU A 57 -26.39 -30.82 -3.13
N PHE A 58 -26.14 -29.74 -2.40
CA PHE A 58 -25.14 -29.66 -1.34
C PHE A 58 -25.65 -30.32 -0.04
N ALA A 59 -25.86 -31.62 -0.07
CA ALA A 59 -26.08 -32.38 1.14
C ALA A 59 -24.74 -32.52 1.88
N ALA A 60 -24.63 -31.95 3.08
CA ALA A 60 -23.37 -31.82 3.81
C ALA A 60 -22.64 -33.17 3.97
N GLU A 61 -23.37 -34.21 4.33
CA GLU A 61 -22.80 -35.57 4.48
C GLU A 61 -22.32 -36.16 3.15
N LEU A 62 -23.06 -35.94 2.05
CA LEU A 62 -22.68 -36.45 0.73
C LEU A 62 -21.47 -35.73 0.14
N VAL A 63 -21.38 -34.43 0.38
CA VAL A 63 -20.19 -33.62 0.02
C VAL A 63 -18.95 -34.16 0.72
N ASP A 64 -19.05 -34.41 2.04
CA ASP A 64 -17.92 -34.91 2.82
C ASP A 64 -17.52 -36.33 2.40
N LEU A 65 -18.48 -37.21 2.10
CA LEU A 65 -18.22 -38.57 1.57
C LEU A 65 -17.53 -38.52 0.21
N GLU A 66 -17.94 -37.64 -0.69
CA GLU A 66 -17.33 -37.47 -2.00
C GLU A 66 -15.88 -36.98 -1.91
N ILE A 67 -15.60 -36.01 -1.02
CA ILE A 67 -14.26 -35.55 -0.71
C ILE A 67 -13.39 -36.71 -0.18
N MET A 68 -13.86 -37.42 0.86
CA MET A 68 -13.13 -38.55 1.44
C MET A 68 -12.85 -39.68 0.43
N LYS A 69 -13.75 -39.89 -0.53
CA LYS A 69 -13.54 -40.86 -1.61
C LYS A 69 -12.37 -40.42 -2.51
N ILE A 70 -12.27 -39.14 -2.85
CA ILE A 70 -11.13 -38.60 -3.61
C ILE A 70 -9.85 -38.74 -2.80
N GLU A 71 -9.87 -38.40 -1.52
CA GLU A 71 -8.72 -38.56 -0.63
C GLU A 71 -8.17 -39.97 -0.58
N THR A 72 -9.06 -40.98 -0.61
CA THR A 72 -8.67 -42.41 -0.61
C THR A 72 -7.92 -42.82 -1.88
N MET A 73 -8.13 -42.10 -2.99
CA MET A 73 -7.49 -42.38 -4.28
C MET A 73 -6.14 -41.65 -4.46
N ILE A 74 -5.75 -40.79 -3.52
CA ILE A 74 -4.52 -39.99 -3.60
C ILE A 74 -3.63 -40.23 -2.39
N GLU A 75 -2.33 -40.15 -2.61
CA GLU A 75 -1.32 -40.28 -1.55
C GLU A 75 -0.82 -38.92 -1.08
N GLY A 76 -0.12 -38.91 0.06
CA GLY A 76 0.55 -37.72 0.60
C GLY A 76 -0.33 -36.88 1.52
N ILE A 77 0.08 -35.62 1.68
CA ILE A 77 -0.57 -34.67 2.58
C ILE A 77 -1.81 -34.08 1.92
N LYS A 78 -2.92 -34.06 2.65
CA LYS A 78 -4.24 -33.66 2.16
C LYS A 78 -4.90 -32.62 3.06
N ILE A 79 -5.69 -31.75 2.45
CA ILE A 79 -6.62 -30.85 3.12
C ILE A 79 -7.82 -30.58 2.20
N ALA A 80 -9.01 -30.55 2.78
CA ALA A 80 -10.24 -30.18 2.08
C ALA A 80 -10.70 -28.78 2.52
N LEU A 81 -10.67 -27.81 1.62
CA LEU A 81 -11.02 -26.40 1.85
C LEU A 81 -12.21 -25.98 0.98
N ASN A 82 -13.03 -25.08 1.51
CA ASN A 82 -14.00 -24.34 0.69
C ASN A 82 -13.30 -23.17 -0.01
N THR A 83 -13.87 -22.65 -1.08
CA THR A 83 -13.33 -21.49 -1.83
C THR A 83 -13.29 -20.18 -1.00
N THR A 84 -13.94 -20.14 0.15
CA THR A 84 -13.85 -19.06 1.13
C THR A 84 -12.71 -19.24 2.14
N GLU A 85 -11.98 -20.34 2.11
CA GLU A 85 -10.99 -20.70 3.12
C GLU A 85 -9.58 -20.59 2.54
N PHE A 86 -8.79 -19.67 3.09
CA PHE A 86 -7.43 -19.41 2.67
C PHE A 86 -6.45 -19.92 3.72
N LEU A 87 -5.63 -20.91 3.33
CA LEU A 87 -4.63 -21.52 4.20
C LEU A 87 -3.36 -20.68 4.24
N PHE A 88 -2.87 -20.39 5.43
CA PHE A 88 -1.57 -19.77 5.66
C PHE A 88 -0.71 -20.70 6.49
N CYS A 89 0.52 -20.93 6.05
CA CYS A 89 1.50 -21.73 6.76
C CYS A 89 2.75 -20.88 7.02
N LYS A 90 3.31 -21.03 8.21
CA LYS A 90 4.53 -20.33 8.60
C LYS A 90 5.73 -20.79 7.78
N ASN A 91 5.81 -22.10 7.55
CA ASN A 91 6.81 -22.77 6.74
C ASN A 91 6.13 -23.61 5.66
N SER A 92 6.88 -24.45 4.96
CA SER A 92 6.29 -25.42 4.02
C SER A 92 5.33 -26.36 4.74
N ILE A 93 4.21 -26.71 4.09
CA ILE A 93 3.28 -27.73 4.61
C ILE A 93 4.01 -29.04 4.89
N LYS A 94 4.99 -29.40 4.08
CA LYS A 94 5.79 -30.62 4.24
C LYS A 94 6.56 -30.65 5.57
N ASP A 95 6.99 -29.48 6.05
CA ASP A 95 7.77 -29.38 7.29
C ASP A 95 6.99 -29.82 8.53
N LEU A 96 5.66 -29.67 8.53
CA LEU A 96 4.78 -30.16 9.60
C LEU A 96 4.80 -31.70 9.74
N PHE A 97 5.22 -32.41 8.71
CA PHE A 97 5.17 -33.87 8.63
C PHE A 97 6.54 -34.55 8.61
N ILE A 98 7.67 -33.81 8.60
CA ILE A 98 9.03 -34.34 8.42
C ILE A 98 9.33 -35.48 9.40
N ASP A 99 9.06 -35.30 10.70
CA ASP A 99 9.41 -36.25 11.75
C ASP A 99 8.25 -37.17 12.17
N LYS A 100 7.19 -37.25 11.36
CA LYS A 100 5.99 -38.02 11.71
C LYS A 100 6.04 -39.41 11.07
N ILE A 101 6.37 -40.40 11.90
CA ILE A 101 6.45 -41.82 11.49
C ILE A 101 5.05 -42.40 11.20
N ASN A 102 4.07 -42.04 12.02
CA ASN A 102 2.68 -42.50 11.89
C ASN A 102 1.81 -41.45 11.21
N PRO A 103 0.71 -41.85 10.55
CA PRO A 103 -0.27 -40.89 10.06
C PRO A 103 -0.79 -40.00 11.16
N ILE A 104 -0.91 -38.71 10.86
CA ILE A 104 -1.35 -37.66 11.78
C ILE A 104 -2.25 -36.65 11.07
N SER A 105 -3.18 -36.07 11.82
CA SER A 105 -3.96 -34.93 11.40
C SER A 105 -3.62 -33.71 12.27
N PHE A 106 -3.50 -32.54 11.63
CA PHE A 106 -3.37 -31.25 12.28
C PHE A 106 -4.65 -30.47 12.16
N SER A 107 -5.25 -30.12 13.30
CA SER A 107 -6.41 -29.24 13.35
C SER A 107 -5.94 -27.80 13.17
N VAL A 108 -6.30 -27.20 12.03
CA VAL A 108 -5.94 -25.84 11.63
C VAL A 108 -7.10 -24.91 11.95
N ALA A 109 -6.89 -24.01 12.91
CA ALA A 109 -7.90 -23.06 13.37
C ALA A 109 -8.21 -22.00 12.30
N ALA A 110 -9.48 -21.57 12.24
CA ALA A 110 -9.93 -20.52 11.36
C ALA A 110 -10.27 -19.23 12.14
N VAL A 111 -10.05 -18.09 11.50
CA VAL A 111 -10.53 -16.78 11.90
C VAL A 111 -11.37 -16.17 10.78
N THR A 112 -12.38 -15.38 11.15
CA THR A 112 -13.32 -14.76 10.21
C THR A 112 -13.16 -13.24 10.27
N PRO A 113 -12.71 -12.58 9.20
CA PRO A 113 -12.67 -11.12 9.11
C PRO A 113 -14.08 -10.54 8.86
N HIS A 114 -14.33 -9.39 9.46
CA HIS A 114 -15.54 -8.56 9.29
C HIS A 114 -15.16 -7.10 9.15
N SER A 115 -15.91 -6.34 8.36
CA SER A 115 -15.76 -4.88 8.25
C SER A 115 -17.11 -4.22 8.06
N MET A 116 -17.26 -2.98 8.56
CA MET A 116 -18.41 -2.13 8.26
C MET A 116 -18.29 -1.48 6.88
N ASN A 117 -17.07 -1.33 6.37
CA ASN A 117 -16.81 -0.72 5.07
C ASN A 117 -16.95 -1.77 3.95
N GLU A 118 -17.44 -1.32 2.81
CA GLU A 118 -17.41 -2.11 1.59
C GLU A 118 -16.00 -2.08 0.98
N TYR A 119 -15.53 -3.24 0.55
CA TYR A 119 -14.26 -3.37 -0.15
C TYR A 119 -14.49 -4.00 -1.52
N ASN A 120 -14.04 -3.29 -2.56
CA ASN A 120 -13.82 -3.87 -3.87
C ASN A 120 -12.35 -4.22 -3.99
N VAL A 121 -12.06 -5.43 -4.39
CA VAL A 121 -10.70 -5.98 -4.42
C VAL A 121 -10.45 -6.55 -5.80
N ASP A 122 -9.41 -6.06 -6.47
CA ASP A 122 -9.10 -6.45 -7.85
C ASP A 122 -8.00 -7.52 -7.94
N ASN A 123 -7.19 -7.67 -6.88
CA ASN A 123 -6.12 -8.65 -6.88
C ASN A 123 -5.88 -9.27 -5.49
N LEU A 124 -5.14 -10.38 -5.49
CA LEU A 124 -4.86 -11.20 -4.30
C LEU A 124 -4.06 -10.44 -3.24
N ASP A 125 -3.07 -9.66 -3.64
CA ASP A 125 -2.22 -8.93 -2.71
C ASP A 125 -2.98 -7.83 -1.99
N GLU A 126 -3.87 -7.15 -2.68
CA GLU A 126 -4.76 -6.16 -2.09
C GLU A 126 -5.73 -6.80 -1.10
N LEU A 127 -6.32 -7.96 -1.45
CA LEU A 127 -7.20 -8.70 -0.54
C LEU A 127 -6.52 -8.96 0.80
N PHE A 128 -5.29 -9.44 0.79
CA PHE A 128 -4.59 -9.79 2.02
C PHE A 128 -3.97 -8.58 2.74
N ARG A 129 -3.56 -7.54 2.03
CA ARG A 129 -3.13 -6.28 2.68
C ARG A 129 -4.28 -5.63 3.43
N ASN A 130 -5.47 -5.64 2.84
CA ASN A 130 -6.65 -5.07 3.50
C ASN A 130 -6.99 -5.79 4.81
N LEU A 131 -6.65 -7.07 4.96
CA LEU A 131 -6.85 -7.80 6.23
C LEU A 131 -6.04 -7.23 7.41
N LEU A 132 -5.01 -6.45 7.16
CA LEU A 132 -4.22 -5.75 8.17
C LEU A 132 -4.75 -4.34 8.48
N ASN A 133 -5.83 -3.93 7.83
CA ASN A 133 -6.45 -2.63 8.04
C ASN A 133 -7.10 -2.55 9.43
N SER A 134 -7.00 -1.39 10.08
CA SER A 134 -7.50 -1.18 11.45
C SER A 134 -9.02 -1.22 11.58
N ASP A 135 -9.78 -1.06 10.48
CA ASP A 135 -11.25 -1.16 10.49
C ASP A 135 -11.77 -2.60 10.28
N ILE A 136 -10.87 -3.56 10.04
CA ILE A 136 -11.20 -4.98 9.96
C ILE A 136 -11.05 -5.60 11.34
N VAL A 137 -12.12 -6.20 11.80
CA VAL A 137 -12.15 -6.94 13.06
C VAL A 137 -12.31 -8.43 12.80
N TYR A 138 -11.95 -9.25 13.77
CA TYR A 138 -11.90 -10.69 13.63
C TYR A 138 -12.73 -11.38 14.71
N GLN A 139 -13.30 -12.52 14.31
CA GLN A 139 -13.91 -13.47 15.23
C GLN A 139 -13.11 -14.77 15.17
N SER A 140 -12.92 -15.40 16.33
CA SER A 140 -12.49 -16.79 16.38
C SER A 140 -13.62 -17.67 15.87
N ASP A 141 -13.36 -18.44 14.82
CA ASP A 141 -14.34 -19.38 14.30
C ASP A 141 -14.16 -20.75 14.95
N ARG A 142 -15.26 -21.48 15.09
CA ARG A 142 -15.22 -22.89 15.50
C ARG A 142 -14.79 -23.81 14.36
N GLY A 143 -14.71 -23.28 13.13
CA GLY A 143 -14.41 -24.02 11.91
C GLY A 143 -12.95 -24.33 11.78
N ALA A 144 -12.46 -25.40 12.38
CA ALA A 144 -11.16 -25.95 12.01
C ALA A 144 -11.24 -26.76 10.73
N ARG A 145 -10.10 -26.89 10.02
CA ARG A 145 -9.91 -27.84 8.92
C ARG A 145 -8.76 -28.78 9.25
N GLN A 146 -8.80 -29.96 8.62
CA GLN A 146 -7.89 -31.04 8.94
C GLN A 146 -6.84 -31.16 7.85
N LEU A 147 -5.59 -30.87 8.18
CA LEU A 147 -4.42 -31.09 7.33
C LEU A 147 -3.80 -32.43 7.76
N HIS A 148 -3.79 -33.45 6.89
CA HIS A 148 -3.49 -34.83 7.30
C HIS A 148 -2.79 -35.64 6.20
N ASN A 149 -2.20 -36.76 6.60
CA ASN A 149 -1.61 -37.76 5.71
C ASN A 149 -2.26 -39.15 5.86
N PHE A 150 -3.45 -39.25 6.44
CA PHE A 150 -4.27 -40.47 6.45
C PHE A 150 -4.79 -40.80 5.05
N PRO A 151 -5.23 -42.06 4.77
CA PRO A 151 -5.90 -42.41 3.51
C PRO A 151 -7.08 -41.48 3.19
N ASN A 152 -7.91 -41.15 4.18
CA ASN A 152 -8.93 -40.10 4.12
C ASN A 152 -9.09 -39.38 5.46
N GLY A 153 -9.78 -38.26 5.47
CA GLY A 153 -9.92 -37.40 6.62
C GLY A 153 -10.82 -37.95 7.72
N ASN A 154 -11.63 -39.00 7.48
CA ASN A 154 -12.59 -39.53 8.44
C ASN A 154 -13.36 -38.46 9.18
N TYR A 155 -14.00 -37.56 8.41
CA TYR A 155 -14.57 -36.31 8.91
C TYR A 155 -15.93 -36.52 9.57
N GLY A 156 -16.19 -35.72 10.61
CA GLY A 156 -17.56 -35.38 10.99
C GLY A 156 -18.18 -34.37 10.03
N THR A 157 -19.49 -34.23 10.06
CA THR A 157 -20.26 -33.39 9.13
C THR A 157 -19.71 -31.97 9.04
N GLY A 158 -19.48 -31.49 7.83
CA GLY A 158 -18.91 -30.19 7.52
C GLY A 158 -17.38 -30.11 7.66
N ARG A 159 -16.69 -31.22 7.91
CA ARG A 159 -15.23 -31.35 8.01
C ARG A 159 -14.58 -30.49 9.11
N HIS A 160 -15.33 -30.11 10.14
CA HIS A 160 -14.80 -29.29 11.24
C HIS A 160 -13.98 -30.10 12.24
N TYR A 161 -14.13 -31.40 12.26
CA TYR A 161 -13.34 -32.31 13.09
C TYR A 161 -13.14 -33.66 12.35
N THR A 162 -12.24 -34.47 12.88
CA THR A 162 -11.91 -35.80 12.37
C THR A 162 -11.96 -36.82 13.50
N TYR A 163 -12.27 -38.06 13.17
CA TYR A 163 -12.14 -39.22 14.07
C TYR A 163 -10.73 -39.84 14.03
N ASN A 164 -9.87 -39.38 13.13
CA ASN A 164 -8.46 -39.78 13.10
C ASN A 164 -7.68 -39.11 14.25
N HIS A 165 -6.49 -39.65 14.57
CA HIS A 165 -5.59 -39.02 15.53
C HIS A 165 -5.25 -37.57 15.09
N CYS A 166 -5.56 -36.61 15.93
CA CYS A 166 -5.48 -35.20 15.58
C CYS A 166 -4.86 -34.37 16.71
N VAL A 167 -3.98 -33.44 16.34
CA VAL A 167 -3.37 -32.46 17.23
C VAL A 167 -3.62 -31.05 16.72
N LYS A 168 -3.67 -30.07 17.62
CA LYS A 168 -3.75 -28.65 17.21
C LYS A 168 -2.40 -28.17 16.74
N THR A 169 -2.39 -27.25 15.78
CA THR A 169 -1.18 -26.58 15.33
C THR A 169 -1.33 -25.05 15.35
N ASN A 170 -0.22 -24.37 15.63
CA ASN A 170 -0.07 -22.91 15.49
C ASN A 170 0.85 -22.53 14.31
N GLU A 171 1.30 -23.52 13.52
CA GLU A 171 2.16 -23.32 12.36
C GLU A 171 1.35 -23.14 11.07
N ALA A 172 0.04 -23.38 11.13
CA ALA A 172 -0.89 -23.15 10.03
C ALA A 172 -2.19 -22.52 10.55
N HIS A 173 -2.80 -21.67 9.73
CA HIS A 173 -4.00 -20.91 10.04
C HIS A 173 -4.89 -20.81 8.81
N ILE A 174 -6.20 -20.64 9.03
CA ILE A 174 -7.16 -20.38 7.96
C ILE A 174 -7.79 -19.02 8.17
N VAL A 175 -7.87 -18.23 7.11
CA VAL A 175 -8.73 -17.05 7.03
C VAL A 175 -9.99 -17.44 6.28
N TRP A 176 -11.13 -17.39 6.94
CA TRP A 176 -12.42 -17.70 6.33
C TRP A 176 -13.11 -16.44 5.82
N MET A 177 -13.09 -16.24 4.51
CA MET A 177 -13.66 -15.10 3.80
C MET A 177 -15.20 -15.20 3.64
N GLY A 178 -15.88 -15.76 4.63
CA GLY A 178 -17.33 -15.94 4.58
C GLY A 178 -18.14 -14.63 4.63
N TYR A 179 -17.56 -13.55 5.18
CA TYR A 179 -18.15 -12.22 5.31
C TYR A 179 -17.20 -11.11 4.88
N TYR A 180 -16.08 -11.45 4.22
CA TYR A 180 -15.11 -10.50 3.75
C TYR A 180 -14.53 -10.91 2.38
N PRO A 181 -14.27 -9.95 1.42
CA PRO A 181 -14.67 -8.54 1.51
C PRO A 181 -16.19 -8.39 1.43
N MET A 182 -16.79 -7.54 2.28
CA MET A 182 -18.23 -7.33 2.27
C MET A 182 -18.60 -6.44 1.07
N ASN A 183 -19.23 -7.04 0.08
CA ASN A 183 -19.72 -6.36 -1.13
C ASN A 183 -20.83 -7.19 -1.80
N ASP A 184 -21.43 -6.64 -2.83
CA ASP A 184 -22.53 -7.27 -3.57
C ASP A 184 -22.13 -8.62 -4.18
N ASN A 185 -20.90 -8.78 -4.67
CA ASN A 185 -20.43 -10.03 -5.27
C ASN A 185 -20.41 -11.17 -4.23
N LEU A 186 -19.90 -10.91 -3.04
CA LEU A 186 -19.89 -11.89 -1.94
C LEU A 186 -21.32 -12.26 -1.51
N LEU A 187 -22.19 -11.27 -1.36
CA LEU A 187 -23.58 -11.49 -0.95
C LEU A 187 -24.33 -12.31 -1.99
N ASN A 188 -24.22 -11.96 -3.28
CA ASN A 188 -24.84 -12.69 -4.38
C ASN A 188 -24.35 -14.13 -4.46
N ARG A 189 -23.01 -14.34 -4.32
CA ARG A 189 -22.43 -15.69 -4.22
C ARG A 189 -23.10 -16.54 -3.14
N LYS A 190 -23.28 -15.99 -1.93
CA LYS A 190 -23.93 -16.73 -0.82
C LYS A 190 -25.40 -17.04 -1.10
N LEU A 191 -26.12 -16.14 -1.75
CA LEU A 191 -27.54 -16.33 -2.05
C LEU A 191 -27.77 -17.43 -3.08
N GLN A 192 -26.85 -17.67 -4.01
CA GLN A 192 -26.96 -18.73 -5.01
C GLN A 192 -26.91 -20.13 -4.40
N ILE A 193 -26.14 -20.33 -3.32
CA ILE A 193 -26.00 -21.63 -2.66
C ILE A 193 -27.32 -22.09 -2.05
N LYS A 194 -28.16 -21.18 -1.59
CA LYS A 194 -29.41 -21.46 -0.88
C LYS A 194 -30.31 -22.46 -1.61
N GLN A 195 -30.44 -22.34 -2.92
CA GLN A 195 -31.32 -23.20 -3.72
C GLN A 195 -30.81 -24.64 -3.86
N ASN A 196 -29.54 -24.88 -3.55
CA ASN A 196 -28.90 -26.18 -3.69
C ASN A 196 -28.81 -26.97 -2.36
N ILE A 197 -29.35 -26.43 -1.24
CA ILE A 197 -29.39 -27.10 0.05
C ILE A 197 -30.62 -28.00 0.12
N PRO A 198 -30.46 -29.31 0.38
CA PRO A 198 -31.59 -30.20 0.49
C PRO A 198 -32.44 -29.93 1.73
N GLN A 199 -33.74 -30.16 1.64
CA GLN A 199 -34.67 -30.00 2.76
C GLN A 199 -34.28 -30.81 3.99
N SER A 200 -33.71 -32.00 3.78
CA SER A 200 -33.21 -32.87 4.87
C SER A 200 -32.12 -32.21 5.73
N ASP A 201 -31.26 -31.36 5.15
CA ASP A 201 -30.22 -30.64 5.87
C ASP A 201 -30.81 -29.44 6.62
N ILE A 202 -31.80 -28.78 6.01
CA ILE A 202 -32.58 -27.70 6.65
C ILE A 202 -33.27 -28.23 7.91
N ASP A 203 -33.92 -29.37 7.81
CA ASP A 203 -34.63 -29.99 8.93
C ASP A 203 -33.71 -30.41 10.09
N LYS A 204 -32.44 -30.72 9.77
CA LYS A 204 -31.38 -31.03 10.73
C LYS A 204 -30.61 -29.80 11.21
N ALA A 205 -31.00 -28.59 10.80
CA ALA A 205 -30.28 -27.32 11.03
C ALA A 205 -28.81 -27.35 10.54
N GLN A 206 -28.50 -28.18 9.55
CA GLN A 206 -27.19 -28.20 8.88
C GLN A 206 -27.13 -27.12 7.82
N GLY A 207 -26.02 -26.37 7.77
CA GLY A 207 -25.83 -25.32 6.76
C GLY A 207 -26.81 -24.14 6.87
N PHE A 208 -27.47 -23.94 8.04
CA PHE A 208 -28.52 -22.91 8.23
C PHE A 208 -28.06 -21.49 7.85
N HIS A 209 -26.78 -21.17 7.96
CA HIS A 209 -26.20 -19.89 7.59
C HIS A 209 -26.26 -19.61 6.08
N HIS A 210 -26.47 -20.61 5.25
CA HIS A 210 -26.73 -20.44 3.82
C HIS A 210 -28.18 -20.05 3.51
N LEU A 211 -29.07 -20.17 4.49
CA LEU A 211 -30.50 -19.81 4.35
C LEU A 211 -30.76 -18.32 4.61
N PHE A 212 -29.76 -17.60 5.07
CA PHE A 212 -29.89 -16.18 5.39
C PHE A 212 -30.31 -15.36 4.18
N SER A 213 -31.21 -14.41 4.42
CA SER A 213 -31.49 -13.34 3.44
C SER A 213 -30.30 -12.36 3.40
N ARG A 214 -30.27 -11.51 2.36
CA ARG A 214 -29.30 -10.42 2.26
C ARG A 214 -29.24 -9.56 3.53
N ASN A 215 -30.41 -9.14 4.04
CA ASN A 215 -30.49 -8.31 5.24
C ASN A 215 -29.97 -9.05 6.48
N MET A 216 -30.32 -10.33 6.66
CA MET A 216 -29.78 -11.14 7.76
C MET A 216 -28.26 -11.26 7.69
N MET A 217 -27.67 -11.41 6.50
CA MET A 217 -26.20 -11.46 6.33
C MET A 217 -25.53 -10.13 6.74
N LEU A 218 -26.13 -9.00 6.36
CA LEU A 218 -25.68 -7.67 6.75
C LEU A 218 -25.78 -7.46 8.26
N ASP A 219 -26.90 -7.85 8.88
CA ASP A 219 -27.12 -7.75 10.32
C ASP A 219 -26.11 -8.61 11.12
N VAL A 220 -25.85 -9.83 10.65
CA VAL A 220 -24.84 -10.71 11.24
C VAL A 220 -23.45 -10.08 11.15
N ASN A 221 -23.08 -9.55 9.98
CA ASN A 221 -21.80 -8.87 9.79
C ASN A 221 -21.68 -7.65 10.73
N GLN A 222 -22.72 -6.81 10.78
CA GLN A 222 -22.76 -5.62 11.65
C GLN A 222 -22.62 -6.00 13.14
N THR A 223 -23.32 -7.05 13.58
CA THR A 223 -23.25 -7.52 14.96
C THR A 223 -21.86 -8.03 15.31
N LYS A 224 -21.26 -8.80 14.40
CA LYS A 224 -19.91 -9.36 14.59
C LYS A 224 -18.84 -8.27 14.55
N THR A 225 -18.99 -7.25 13.71
CA THR A 225 -18.07 -6.11 13.66
C THR A 225 -18.04 -5.34 14.98
N LYS A 226 -19.19 -5.19 15.66
CA LYS A 226 -19.25 -4.53 16.98
C LYS A 226 -18.54 -5.29 18.09
N ASN A 227 -18.47 -6.61 17.98
CA ASN A 227 -17.94 -7.51 18.99
C ASN A 227 -16.61 -8.16 18.57
N GLY A 228 -16.05 -7.75 17.45
CA GLY A 228 -14.79 -8.28 16.94
C GLY A 228 -13.57 -7.69 17.64
N MET A 229 -12.45 -8.38 17.50
CA MET A 229 -11.15 -8.00 18.06
C MET A 229 -10.15 -7.75 16.93
N SER A 230 -9.02 -7.13 17.25
CA SER A 230 -7.93 -7.03 16.29
C SER A 230 -7.37 -8.43 15.97
N LEU A 231 -6.82 -8.62 14.77
CA LEU A 231 -6.18 -9.88 14.42
C LEU A 231 -5.03 -10.21 15.39
N LYS A 232 -4.28 -9.21 15.82
CA LYS A 232 -3.16 -9.36 16.76
C LYS A 232 -3.62 -9.94 18.10
N ASP A 233 -4.77 -9.51 18.60
CA ASP A 233 -5.29 -9.97 19.89
C ASP A 233 -5.91 -11.37 19.82
N ILE A 234 -6.50 -11.72 18.66
CA ILE A 234 -7.17 -13.02 18.50
C ILE A 234 -6.26 -14.13 17.99
N ASN A 235 -5.26 -13.79 17.16
CA ASN A 235 -4.31 -14.76 16.60
C ASN A 235 -2.99 -14.07 16.21
N LEU A 236 -2.11 -13.90 17.20
CA LEU A 236 -0.81 -13.25 17.02
C LEU A 236 0.04 -13.93 15.93
N SER A 237 0.05 -15.26 15.88
CA SER A 237 0.86 -16.01 14.91
C SER A 237 0.43 -15.73 13.45
N LEU A 238 -0.89 -15.71 13.19
CA LEU A 238 -1.41 -15.34 11.88
C LEU A 238 -1.17 -13.85 11.57
N TYR A 239 -1.32 -12.97 12.55
CA TYR A 239 -1.02 -11.55 12.39
C TYR A 239 0.44 -11.34 11.96
N GLU A 240 1.40 -11.98 12.64
CA GLU A 240 2.81 -11.89 12.30
C GLU A 240 3.10 -12.43 10.89
N LEU A 241 2.46 -13.56 10.53
CA LEU A 241 2.59 -14.16 9.21
C LEU A 241 2.07 -13.24 8.10
N LEU A 242 0.86 -12.71 8.23
CA LEU A 242 0.29 -11.75 7.27
C LEU A 242 1.07 -10.45 7.23
N ASN A 243 1.46 -9.93 8.40
CA ASN A 243 2.23 -8.71 8.50
C ASN A 243 3.61 -8.84 7.84
N THR A 244 4.27 -9.97 7.94
CA THR A 244 5.54 -10.24 7.26
C THR A 244 5.36 -10.36 5.75
N LYS A 245 4.29 -11.05 5.30
CA LYS A 245 4.08 -11.37 3.88
C LYS A 245 3.44 -10.23 3.09
N TYR A 246 2.53 -9.46 3.70
CA TYR A 246 1.69 -8.46 3.02
C TYR A 246 1.78 -7.05 3.63
N LYS A 247 2.67 -6.82 4.58
CA LYS A 247 2.84 -5.54 5.27
C LYS A 247 3.12 -4.39 4.30
N THR A 248 3.86 -4.67 3.23
CA THR A 248 4.31 -3.63 2.32
C THR A 248 3.48 -3.58 1.04
N CYS A 249 3.14 -2.37 0.63
CA CYS A 249 2.56 -2.09 -0.66
C CYS A 249 3.62 -1.48 -1.56
N THR A 250 3.96 -2.13 -2.66
CA THR A 250 4.88 -1.56 -3.64
C THR A 250 4.28 -0.28 -4.22
N ILE A 251 5.04 0.82 -4.14
CA ILE A 251 4.59 2.14 -4.53
C ILE A 251 5.04 2.47 -5.94
N TYR A 252 6.12 1.83 -6.36
CA TYR A 252 6.82 2.11 -7.59
C TYR A 252 7.09 0.90 -8.44
N HIS A 253 7.62 1.22 -9.63
CA HIS A 253 8.08 0.27 -10.61
C HIS A 253 8.87 -0.88 -10.01
N PRO A 254 8.58 -2.13 -10.43
CA PRO A 254 9.30 -3.32 -9.99
C PRO A 254 10.79 -3.29 -10.39
N GLU A 255 11.18 -2.35 -11.24
CA GLU A 255 12.53 -2.16 -11.78
C GLU A 255 13.41 -1.22 -10.95
N LEU A 256 12.96 -0.80 -9.75
CA LEU A 256 13.73 0.08 -8.89
C LEU A 256 15.07 -0.57 -8.51
N LEU A 257 16.15 -0.04 -9.07
CA LEU A 257 17.50 -0.41 -8.71
C LEU A 257 17.97 0.49 -7.58
N ASN A 258 18.59 -0.08 -6.56
CA ASN A 258 18.99 0.66 -5.36
C ASN A 258 20.32 0.15 -4.81
N ASN A 259 20.90 0.90 -3.89
CA ASN A 259 22.10 0.53 -3.15
C ASN A 259 21.81 -0.38 -1.94
N GLY A 260 20.62 -0.90 -1.86
CA GLY A 260 20.05 -1.70 -0.80
C GLY A 260 18.69 -1.18 -0.40
N LEU A 261 17.90 -2.03 0.26
CA LEU A 261 16.60 -1.70 0.84
C LEU A 261 16.68 -1.88 2.35
N GLU A 262 16.07 -0.97 3.10
CA GLU A 262 15.93 -1.09 4.54
C GLU A 262 14.58 -0.54 5.00
N TRP A 263 14.10 -1.04 6.14
CA TRP A 263 13.01 -0.36 6.85
C TRP A 263 13.52 0.99 7.35
N GLY A 264 12.70 2.03 7.22
CA GLY A 264 12.99 3.32 7.82
C GLY A 264 13.20 3.15 9.33
N ALA A 265 14.19 3.82 9.87
CA ALA A 265 14.44 3.85 11.31
C ALA A 265 13.56 4.91 11.96
N ASP A 266 12.87 4.57 13.06
CA ASP A 266 12.15 5.55 13.85
C ASP A 266 13.14 6.50 14.52
N TYR A 267 12.89 7.77 14.34
CA TYR A 267 13.67 8.83 14.96
C TYR A 267 13.09 9.18 16.32
N VAL A 268 13.95 9.29 17.31
CA VAL A 268 13.56 9.87 18.60
C VAL A 268 13.26 11.33 18.34
N MET A 269 11.96 11.70 18.37
CA MET A 269 11.52 13.09 18.33
C MET A 269 12.03 13.77 19.58
N ILE A 270 12.91 14.75 19.43
CA ILE A 270 13.30 15.63 20.54
C ILE A 270 12.12 16.58 20.78
N ASP A 271 11.70 16.77 22.04
CA ASP A 271 10.50 17.55 22.43
C ASP A 271 10.40 18.97 21.84
N ASN A 272 11.48 19.47 21.29
CA ASN A 272 11.60 20.79 20.67
C ASN A 272 11.60 20.78 19.14
N ASP A 273 11.32 19.65 18.49
CA ASP A 273 11.29 19.60 17.03
C ASP A 273 10.08 20.36 16.48
N ILE A 274 10.32 21.22 15.48
CA ILE A 274 9.26 21.93 14.77
C ILE A 274 8.51 20.92 13.90
N ASN A 275 7.63 20.18 14.50
CA ASN A 275 6.57 19.53 13.73
C ASN A 275 5.32 20.41 13.76
N LEU A 276 5.45 21.60 13.19
CA LEU A 276 4.43 22.65 13.16
C LEU A 276 3.12 22.19 12.53
N LEU A 277 3.20 21.18 11.69
CA LEU A 277 2.04 20.57 11.03
C LEU A 277 1.60 19.26 11.70
N LYS A 278 2.18 18.89 12.85
CA LYS A 278 1.86 17.64 13.56
C LYS A 278 0.37 17.50 13.88
N ASN A 279 -0.27 18.62 14.22
CA ASN A 279 -1.69 18.66 14.58
C ASN A 279 -2.63 18.81 13.37
N ILE A 280 -2.08 19.01 12.16
CA ILE A 280 -2.86 19.13 10.94
C ILE A 280 -3.05 17.73 10.36
N ASN A 281 -4.29 17.33 10.12
CA ASN A 281 -4.61 15.94 9.74
C ASN A 281 -3.89 15.49 8.48
N ASP A 282 -3.81 16.35 7.47
CA ASP A 282 -3.25 16.01 6.16
C ASP A 282 -1.74 16.26 6.04
N GLY A 283 -1.12 16.95 7.02
CA GLY A 283 0.30 17.28 7.01
C GLY A 283 0.68 18.41 6.05
N TYR A 284 -0.29 19.13 5.51
CA TYR A 284 -0.10 20.31 4.67
C TYR A 284 -1.22 21.34 4.85
N LEU A 285 -0.94 22.57 4.49
CA LEU A 285 -1.88 23.70 4.43
C LEU A 285 -1.72 24.45 3.12
N ILE A 286 -2.83 24.92 2.54
CA ILE A 286 -2.82 25.87 1.44
C ILE A 286 -3.15 27.25 2.01
N LEU A 287 -2.28 28.20 1.75
CA LEU A 287 -2.36 29.56 2.26
C LEU A 287 -2.42 30.54 1.11
N ASN A 288 -3.26 31.56 1.22
CA ASN A 288 -3.23 32.70 0.31
C ASN A 288 -2.04 33.60 0.64
N ILE A 289 -1.39 34.09 -0.38
CA ILE A 289 -0.31 35.08 -0.29
C ILE A 289 -0.62 36.25 -1.23
N ASP A 290 0.09 37.36 -1.05
CA ASP A 290 0.04 38.43 -2.03
C ASP A 290 0.52 37.94 -3.38
N ASN A 291 0.10 38.59 -4.46
CA ASN A 291 0.47 38.18 -5.81
C ASN A 291 1.92 38.57 -6.13
N TYR A 292 2.82 37.59 -6.05
CA TYR A 292 4.23 37.73 -6.42
C TYR A 292 4.58 37.07 -7.74
N ASN A 293 3.59 36.63 -8.51
CA ASN A 293 3.82 35.82 -9.70
C ASN A 293 4.68 36.53 -10.75
N ASP A 294 4.40 37.81 -11.03
CA ASP A 294 5.21 38.61 -11.98
C ASP A 294 6.67 38.72 -11.54
N LEU A 295 6.92 38.95 -10.23
CA LEU A 295 8.26 38.98 -9.68
C LEU A 295 8.99 37.64 -9.88
N LEU A 296 8.32 36.54 -9.58
CA LEU A 296 8.91 35.20 -9.72
C LEU A 296 9.16 34.84 -11.19
N HIS A 297 8.28 35.22 -12.11
CA HIS A 297 8.50 35.07 -13.55
C HIS A 297 9.72 35.85 -14.02
N ILE A 298 9.86 37.12 -13.59
CA ILE A 298 11.03 37.96 -13.91
C ILE A 298 12.30 37.33 -13.34
N PHE A 299 12.27 36.90 -12.10
CA PHE A 299 13.40 36.24 -11.45
C PHE A 299 13.89 35.03 -12.24
N VAL A 300 12.99 34.08 -12.53
CA VAL A 300 13.35 32.85 -13.24
C VAL A 300 13.84 33.15 -14.66
N LYS A 301 13.20 34.06 -15.38
CA LYS A 301 13.67 34.51 -16.72
C LYS A 301 15.06 35.12 -16.68
N ASN A 302 15.36 35.94 -15.68
CA ASN A 302 16.67 36.56 -15.52
C ASN A 302 17.74 35.52 -15.21
N GLU A 303 17.48 34.53 -14.38
CA GLU A 303 18.41 33.45 -14.09
C GLU A 303 18.67 32.59 -15.36
N ILE A 304 17.62 32.22 -16.10
CA ILE A 304 17.76 31.48 -17.34
C ILE A 304 18.60 32.29 -18.35
N LYS A 305 18.30 33.59 -18.52
CA LYS A 305 19.04 34.47 -19.41
C LYS A 305 20.52 34.62 -19.01
N PHE A 306 20.77 34.74 -17.72
CA PHE A 306 22.14 34.83 -17.18
C PHE A 306 22.96 33.58 -17.48
N ILE A 307 22.35 32.40 -17.36
CA ILE A 307 23.03 31.11 -17.53
C ILE A 307 23.17 30.73 -19.01
N THR A 308 22.15 30.98 -19.83
CA THR A 308 22.06 30.48 -21.21
C THR A 308 22.24 31.56 -22.28
N GLY A 309 22.15 32.84 -21.89
CA GLY A 309 22.10 33.97 -22.83
C GLY A 309 20.75 34.15 -23.54
N LYS A 310 19.77 33.28 -23.30
CA LYS A 310 18.47 33.24 -23.98
C LYS A 310 17.35 33.83 -23.12
N THR A 311 16.43 34.52 -23.78
CA THR A 311 15.15 34.92 -23.16
C THR A 311 14.09 33.91 -23.60
N VAL A 312 13.40 33.28 -22.66
CA VAL A 312 12.47 32.18 -22.94
C VAL A 312 11.05 32.47 -22.40
N ASN A 313 10.05 31.85 -23.06
CA ASN A 313 8.73 31.72 -22.48
C ASN A 313 8.71 30.55 -21.49
N LEU A 314 8.44 30.82 -20.21
CA LEU A 314 8.51 29.79 -19.18
C LEU A 314 7.55 28.61 -19.42
N HIS A 315 6.35 28.86 -19.98
CA HIS A 315 5.42 27.79 -20.34
C HIS A 315 5.96 26.87 -21.42
N ASN A 316 6.69 27.47 -22.40
CA ASN A 316 7.25 26.77 -23.56
C ASN A 316 8.74 26.40 -23.37
N TYR A 317 9.26 26.52 -22.17
CA TYR A 317 10.66 26.28 -21.81
C TYR A 317 11.24 24.99 -22.41
N HIS A 318 10.46 23.90 -22.41
CA HIS A 318 10.87 22.59 -22.91
C HIS A 318 11.16 22.54 -24.42
N ASN A 319 10.61 23.48 -25.19
CA ASN A 319 10.87 23.60 -26.65
C ASN A 319 11.97 24.61 -26.98
N GLU A 320 12.30 25.51 -26.04
CA GLU A 320 13.23 26.62 -26.29
C GLU A 320 14.66 26.37 -25.82
N LEU A 321 14.81 25.37 -24.88
CA LEU A 321 16.10 25.03 -24.32
C LEU A 321 16.45 23.55 -24.55
N THR A 322 17.73 23.29 -24.80
CA THR A 322 18.27 21.93 -24.91
C THR A 322 18.41 21.26 -23.56
N ASN A 323 18.58 19.94 -23.55
CA ASN A 323 18.86 19.19 -22.32
C ASN A 323 20.15 19.66 -21.63
N GLU A 324 21.14 20.08 -22.38
CA GLU A 324 22.41 20.59 -21.87
C GLU A 324 22.23 21.94 -21.17
N GLU A 325 21.45 22.86 -21.76
CA GLU A 325 21.11 24.15 -21.16
C GLU A 325 20.25 23.96 -19.90
N HIS A 326 19.29 23.07 -19.97
CA HIS A 326 18.48 22.68 -18.81
C HIS A 326 19.37 22.16 -17.66
N THR A 327 20.30 21.26 -17.93
CA THR A 327 21.25 20.75 -16.94
C THR A 327 22.13 21.86 -16.35
N LYS A 328 22.58 22.81 -17.15
CA LYS A 328 23.33 23.98 -16.66
C LYS A 328 22.51 24.82 -15.68
N ILE A 329 21.22 25.05 -15.99
CA ILE A 329 20.31 25.78 -15.11
C ILE A 329 20.13 25.05 -13.78
N LEU A 330 19.87 23.73 -13.80
CA LEU A 330 19.71 22.94 -12.58
C LEU A 330 20.98 22.92 -11.72
N ASN A 331 22.15 22.83 -12.34
CA ASN A 331 23.44 22.84 -11.65
C ASN A 331 23.80 24.21 -11.04
N SER A 332 23.11 25.29 -11.42
CA SER A 332 23.29 26.61 -10.83
C SER A 332 22.52 26.82 -9.51
N MET A 333 21.64 25.90 -9.17
CA MET A 333 20.85 25.95 -7.95
C MET A 333 21.59 25.32 -6.74
N PRO A 334 21.28 25.68 -5.51
CA PRO A 334 20.26 26.69 -5.12
C PRO A 334 20.71 28.11 -5.37
N TYR A 335 19.73 28.98 -5.61
CA TYR A 335 19.98 30.43 -5.62
C TYR A 335 19.94 30.94 -4.17
N LYS A 336 20.68 32.03 -3.88
CA LYS A 336 20.66 32.67 -2.58
C LYS A 336 19.57 33.75 -2.51
N LYS A 337 18.88 33.87 -1.37
CA LYS A 337 17.78 34.83 -1.19
C LYS A 337 18.16 36.27 -1.46
N ASN A 338 19.42 36.66 -1.18
CA ASN A 338 19.95 38.00 -1.42
C ASN A 338 20.51 38.23 -2.82
N ARG A 339 20.22 37.36 -3.77
CA ARG A 339 20.72 37.48 -5.14
C ARG A 339 20.20 38.73 -5.86
N TYR A 340 18.95 39.12 -5.61
CA TYR A 340 18.31 40.33 -6.08
C TYR A 340 17.53 40.99 -4.96
N PRO A 341 17.51 42.34 -4.87
CA PRO A 341 16.81 43.08 -3.77
C PRO A 341 15.33 42.70 -3.66
N ASP A 342 14.63 42.57 -4.80
CA ASP A 342 13.19 42.25 -4.82
C ASP A 342 12.92 40.84 -4.33
N ILE A 343 13.82 39.89 -4.64
CA ILE A 343 13.73 38.50 -4.15
C ILE A 343 14.05 38.46 -2.65
N GLU A 344 15.01 39.25 -2.19
CA GLU A 344 15.30 39.35 -0.76
C GLU A 344 14.10 39.90 0.00
N ALA A 345 13.47 40.97 -0.51
CA ALA A 345 12.26 41.54 0.07
C ALA A 345 11.10 40.50 0.12
N PHE A 346 10.90 39.75 -0.95
CA PHE A 346 9.91 38.67 -1.00
C PHE A 346 10.23 37.58 0.02
N CYS A 347 11.48 37.15 0.16
CA CYS A 347 11.89 36.17 1.15
C CYS A 347 11.66 36.66 2.59
N ILE A 348 11.95 37.93 2.89
CA ILE A 348 11.67 38.56 4.19
C ILE A 348 10.16 38.56 4.45
N TYR A 349 9.34 38.88 3.44
CA TYR A 349 7.88 38.79 3.54
C TYR A 349 7.44 37.39 3.93
N LEU A 350 7.93 36.36 3.24
CA LEU A 350 7.61 34.96 3.54
C LEU A 350 8.06 34.56 4.95
N GLU A 351 9.29 34.90 5.36
CA GLU A 351 9.80 34.65 6.71
C GLU A 351 8.88 35.28 7.78
N THR A 352 8.42 36.51 7.56
CA THR A 352 7.52 37.22 8.48
C THR A 352 6.13 36.59 8.50
N HIS A 353 5.57 36.29 7.33
CA HIS A 353 4.25 35.69 7.19
C HIS A 353 4.17 34.30 7.84
N ILE A 354 5.17 33.46 7.56
CA ILE A 354 5.25 32.10 8.11
C ILE A 354 5.56 32.16 9.62
N SER A 355 6.43 33.06 10.08
CA SER A 355 6.66 33.27 11.53
C SER A 355 5.39 33.62 12.28
N THR A 356 4.56 34.50 11.70
CA THR A 356 3.27 34.88 12.28
C THR A 356 2.31 33.73 12.35
N LEU A 357 2.19 32.94 11.26
CA LEU A 357 1.32 31.78 11.17
C LEU A 357 1.69 30.72 12.22
N LEU A 358 2.97 30.50 12.39
CA LEU A 358 3.51 29.46 13.26
C LEU A 358 3.64 29.94 14.72
N ASN A 359 3.40 31.24 14.97
CA ASN A 359 3.64 31.93 16.25
C ASN A 359 5.08 31.68 16.77
N GLU A 360 6.03 31.61 15.84
CA GLU A 360 7.43 31.32 16.12
C GLU A 360 8.34 31.92 15.04
N PRO A 361 9.47 32.55 15.41
CA PRO A 361 10.39 33.11 14.44
C PRO A 361 11.06 32.03 13.61
N VAL A 362 10.89 32.13 12.30
CA VAL A 362 11.54 31.24 11.32
C VAL A 362 12.35 32.02 10.29
N LYS A 363 13.32 31.36 9.69
CA LYS A 363 14.10 31.87 8.57
C LYS A 363 14.22 30.82 7.48
N ILE A 364 14.58 31.25 6.28
CA ILE A 364 14.90 30.37 5.17
C ILE A 364 16.16 29.57 5.49
N PHE A 365 16.06 28.24 5.35
CA PHE A 365 17.16 27.32 5.60
C PHE A 365 18.33 27.59 4.64
N ASN A 366 19.51 27.89 5.20
CA ASN A 366 20.74 28.20 4.49
C ASN A 366 20.60 29.32 3.44
N ASP A 367 19.56 30.16 3.55
CA ASP A 367 19.19 31.19 2.56
C ASP A 367 18.99 30.65 1.13
N ASP A 368 18.62 29.37 1.00
CA ASP A 368 18.53 28.66 -0.27
C ASP A 368 17.14 28.72 -0.87
N ILE A 369 17.08 29.05 -2.15
CA ILE A 369 15.88 29.03 -2.99
C ILE A 369 16.09 28.02 -4.11
N TRP A 370 15.19 27.07 -4.23
CA TRP A 370 15.17 26.10 -5.32
C TRP A 370 14.05 26.40 -6.29
N VAL A 371 14.32 26.31 -7.57
CA VAL A 371 13.30 26.34 -8.63
C VAL A 371 13.19 24.96 -9.23
N ARG A 372 12.12 24.25 -8.90
CA ARG A 372 11.84 22.95 -9.52
C ARG A 372 11.28 23.16 -10.92
N ILE A 373 11.90 22.53 -11.91
CA ILE A 373 11.48 22.59 -13.31
C ILE A 373 11.15 21.17 -13.76
N CYS A 374 9.90 20.94 -14.14
CA CYS A 374 9.44 19.64 -14.65
C CYS A 374 8.88 19.85 -16.06
N ARG A 375 9.59 19.36 -17.05
CA ARG A 375 9.16 19.42 -18.44
C ARG A 375 8.10 18.36 -18.74
N PRO A 376 7.25 18.54 -19.75
CA PRO A 376 6.28 17.53 -20.15
C PRO A 376 6.93 16.19 -20.45
N SER A 377 6.20 15.10 -20.20
CA SER A 377 6.62 13.73 -20.51
C SER A 377 7.95 13.28 -19.89
N CYS A 378 8.40 13.92 -18.81
CA CYS A 378 9.63 13.57 -18.09
C CYS A 378 10.83 13.35 -19.04
N ILE A 379 11.15 14.36 -19.86
CA ILE A 379 12.17 14.29 -20.91
C ILE A 379 13.53 13.81 -20.37
N SER A 380 13.85 14.13 -19.12
CA SER A 380 15.06 13.66 -18.46
C SER A 380 14.81 13.26 -17.00
N GLN A 381 15.80 12.56 -16.40
CA GLN A 381 15.75 12.22 -14.96
C GLN A 381 15.58 13.44 -14.05
N ASN A 382 15.97 14.63 -14.50
CA ASN A 382 15.89 15.85 -13.72
C ASN A 382 14.47 16.44 -13.64
N ASP A 383 13.55 15.93 -14.48
CA ASP A 383 12.15 16.36 -14.51
C ASP A 383 11.30 15.64 -13.44
N PHE A 384 11.88 14.68 -12.71
CA PHE A 384 11.20 13.80 -11.78
C PHE A 384 11.97 13.67 -10.44
N ASN A 385 11.27 13.45 -9.36
CA ASN A 385 11.81 12.98 -8.08
C ASN A 385 11.00 11.79 -7.60
N PRO A 386 11.64 10.71 -7.12
CA PRO A 386 10.94 9.60 -6.48
C PRO A 386 10.09 10.04 -5.29
N CYS A 387 9.12 9.23 -4.87
CA CYS A 387 8.47 9.39 -3.59
C CYS A 387 9.48 9.27 -2.45
N HIS A 388 9.47 10.23 -1.55
CA HIS A 388 10.38 10.29 -0.42
C HIS A 388 9.79 11.12 0.72
N LYS A 389 10.44 11.09 1.86
CA LYS A 389 10.30 12.07 2.93
C LYS A 389 11.62 12.83 3.01
N ASP A 390 11.61 14.14 3.24
CA ASP A 390 12.85 14.91 3.35
C ASP A 390 13.70 14.55 4.58
N VAL A 391 13.06 13.98 5.59
CA VAL A 391 13.68 13.61 6.88
C VAL A 391 14.71 12.48 6.80
N TYR A 392 14.91 11.85 5.62
CA TYR A 392 16.07 10.99 5.40
C TYR A 392 17.40 11.75 5.59
N LEU A 393 17.35 13.06 5.52
CA LEU A 393 18.46 13.95 5.87
C LEU A 393 18.16 14.63 7.22
N ASP A 394 18.95 14.31 8.22
CA ASP A 394 18.80 14.78 9.61
C ASP A 394 18.60 16.29 9.72
N PHE A 395 19.29 17.06 8.89
CA PHE A 395 19.21 18.52 8.94
C PHE A 395 17.86 19.09 8.45
N TYR A 396 17.02 18.30 7.77
CA TYR A 396 15.68 18.74 7.36
C TYR A 396 14.57 18.38 8.36
N ARG A 397 14.85 17.63 9.40
CA ARG A 397 13.83 17.21 10.39
C ARG A 397 13.14 18.37 11.09
N ASN A 398 13.86 19.47 11.29
CA ASN A 398 13.37 20.69 11.95
C ASN A 398 13.02 21.79 10.95
N THR A 399 12.59 21.42 9.75
CA THR A 399 12.15 22.37 8.72
C THR A 399 10.67 22.24 8.41
N VAL A 400 10.15 23.21 7.69
CA VAL A 400 8.84 23.17 7.04
C VAL A 400 9.05 23.53 5.59
N ASN A 401 8.42 22.80 4.69
CA ASN A 401 8.57 22.98 3.25
C ASN A 401 7.50 23.90 2.68
N ILE A 402 7.87 24.70 1.71
CA ILE A 402 6.95 25.43 0.85
C ILE A 402 7.04 24.91 -0.58
N TYR A 403 5.89 24.74 -1.20
CA TYR A 403 5.69 24.63 -2.62
C TYR A 403 4.87 25.82 -3.09
N LEU A 404 5.44 26.66 -3.96
CA LEU A 404 4.80 27.84 -4.53
C LEU A 404 4.82 27.74 -6.06
N PRO A 405 3.65 27.63 -6.72
CA PRO A 405 3.57 27.61 -8.17
C PRO A 405 4.12 28.89 -8.80
N ILE A 406 4.86 28.75 -9.91
CA ILE A 406 5.32 29.87 -10.73
C ILE A 406 4.61 29.83 -12.09
N VAL A 407 4.61 28.67 -12.76
CA VAL A 407 4.00 28.46 -14.06
C VAL A 407 3.63 27.01 -14.28
N GLY A 408 2.51 26.75 -14.96
CA GLY A 408 2.12 25.43 -15.45
C GLY A 408 1.75 24.41 -14.38
N SER A 409 1.54 24.83 -13.13
CA SER A 409 1.06 23.97 -12.06
C SER A 409 -0.46 23.81 -12.16
N ASN A 410 -0.92 22.57 -12.24
CA ASN A 410 -2.32 22.22 -12.33
C ASN A 410 -2.53 20.77 -11.83
N GLU A 411 -3.74 20.23 -11.96
CA GLU A 411 -4.10 18.87 -11.56
C GLU A 411 -3.28 17.77 -12.26
N LYS A 412 -2.59 18.07 -13.37
CA LYS A 412 -1.73 17.14 -14.10
C LYS A 412 -0.24 17.27 -13.76
N SER A 413 0.16 18.33 -13.06
CA SER A 413 1.60 18.64 -12.89
C SER A 413 2.02 19.10 -11.51
N SER A 414 1.09 19.52 -10.63
CA SER A 414 1.43 19.99 -9.29
C SER A 414 2.06 18.90 -8.41
N LEU A 415 2.70 19.27 -7.33
CA LEU A 415 3.33 18.34 -6.40
C LEU A 415 2.33 17.32 -5.87
N LYS A 416 2.70 16.03 -5.90
CA LYS A 416 1.95 14.96 -5.26
C LYS A 416 2.39 14.81 -3.81
N ILE A 417 1.42 14.59 -2.91
CA ILE A 417 1.63 14.36 -1.49
C ILE A 417 0.68 13.27 -0.99
N GLN A 418 1.13 12.45 -0.05
CA GLN A 418 0.27 11.51 0.68
C GLN A 418 -0.28 12.19 1.92
N PRO A 419 -1.60 12.51 1.97
CA PRO A 419 -2.22 13.08 3.15
C PRO A 419 -2.01 12.22 4.40
N GLY A 420 -1.72 12.85 5.52
CA GLY A 420 -1.58 12.19 6.81
C GLY A 420 -0.29 11.37 7.00
N SER A 421 0.54 11.22 5.97
CA SER A 421 1.75 10.39 6.05
C SER A 421 2.86 10.96 6.96
N HIS A 422 2.79 12.21 7.34
CA HIS A 422 3.68 12.82 8.34
C HIS A 422 3.50 12.21 9.74
N LYS A 423 2.39 11.50 9.99
CA LYS A 423 2.10 10.76 11.22
C LYS A 423 2.52 9.30 11.15
N TRP A 424 3.00 8.84 9.99
CA TRP A 424 3.43 7.46 9.84
C TRP A 424 4.83 7.29 10.43
N SER A 425 5.00 6.20 11.18
CA SER A 425 6.31 5.79 11.63
C SER A 425 7.24 5.53 10.43
N GLU A 426 8.52 5.85 10.57
CA GLU A 426 9.50 5.57 9.52
C GLU A 426 9.63 4.05 9.27
N SER A 427 9.47 3.25 10.33
CA SER A 427 9.45 1.78 10.25
C SER A 427 8.24 1.21 9.46
N GLU A 428 7.28 2.04 9.08
CA GLU A 428 6.16 1.67 8.20
C GLU A 428 6.50 1.79 6.70
N THR A 429 7.73 2.19 6.35
CA THR A 429 8.19 2.31 4.96
C THR A 429 9.47 1.51 4.72
N ILE A 430 9.63 1.00 3.49
CA ILE A 430 10.89 0.48 2.98
C ILE A 430 11.47 1.53 2.04
N VAL A 431 12.72 1.87 2.26
CA VAL A 431 13.42 2.91 1.52
C VAL A 431 14.69 2.36 0.85
N THR A 432 15.13 3.02 -0.21
CA THR A 432 16.47 2.81 -0.76
C THR A 432 17.49 3.47 0.15
N LYS A 433 18.75 3.02 0.07
CA LYS A 433 19.84 3.54 0.91
C LYS A 433 20.83 4.35 0.08
N GLY A 434 21.06 5.60 0.49
CA GLY A 434 22.04 6.47 -0.16
C GLY A 434 21.65 6.93 -1.56
N GLY A 435 20.37 7.15 -1.78
CA GLY A 435 19.76 7.52 -3.05
C GLY A 435 19.02 6.37 -3.73
N ALA A 436 18.51 6.62 -4.92
CA ALA A 436 17.76 5.64 -5.70
C ALA A 436 18.29 5.54 -7.14
N CYS A 437 18.05 4.40 -7.78
CA CYS A 437 18.25 4.23 -9.21
C CYS A 437 16.97 3.64 -9.81
N ILE A 438 16.30 4.37 -10.70
CA ILE A 438 15.05 3.99 -11.35
C ILE A 438 15.29 4.00 -12.85
N ASP A 439 15.03 2.91 -13.55
CA ASP A 439 15.26 2.76 -14.99
C ASP A 439 16.67 3.22 -15.43
N GLY A 440 17.68 2.88 -14.63
CA GLY A 440 19.07 3.29 -14.87
C GLY A 440 19.38 4.76 -14.52
N LYS A 441 18.41 5.56 -14.11
CA LYS A 441 18.57 6.97 -13.72
C LYS A 441 18.82 7.09 -12.22
N LYS A 442 19.86 7.83 -11.84
CA LYS A 442 20.27 8.01 -10.44
C LYS A 442 19.61 9.24 -9.82
N TYR A 443 19.08 9.07 -8.63
CA TYR A 443 18.47 10.11 -7.79
C TYR A 443 19.20 10.21 -6.46
N SER A 444 19.30 11.42 -5.94
CA SER A 444 20.02 11.66 -4.68
C SER A 444 19.16 11.45 -3.45
N VAL A 445 17.86 11.33 -3.60
CA VAL A 445 16.92 11.09 -2.51
C VAL A 445 16.75 9.60 -2.25
N ASP A 446 16.60 9.22 -0.99
CA ASP A 446 16.22 7.86 -0.62
C ASP A 446 14.75 7.66 -0.96
N ALA A 447 14.48 6.80 -1.94
CA ALA A 447 13.13 6.58 -2.43
C ALA A 447 12.36 5.60 -1.56
N ILE A 448 11.10 5.91 -1.29
CA ILE A 448 10.17 4.96 -0.69
C ILE A 448 9.74 3.97 -1.77
N VAL A 449 10.06 2.69 -1.58
CA VAL A 449 9.74 1.62 -2.52
C VAL A 449 8.52 0.82 -2.10
N ALA A 450 8.19 0.83 -0.81
CA ALA A 450 7.02 0.16 -0.28
C ALA A 450 6.59 0.77 1.06
N SER A 451 5.34 0.56 1.45
CA SER A 451 4.81 0.97 2.75
C SER A 451 3.76 -0.01 3.26
N VAL A 452 3.55 0.00 4.59
CA VAL A 452 2.52 -0.84 5.24
C VAL A 452 1.11 -0.35 4.97
N LYS A 453 0.95 0.92 4.60
CA LYS A 453 -0.34 1.54 4.27
C LYS A 453 -0.35 1.86 2.79
N PRO A 454 -1.48 1.67 2.10
CA PRO A 454 -1.62 2.08 0.71
C PRO A 454 -1.29 3.55 0.52
N LEU A 455 -0.59 3.89 -0.54
CA LEU A 455 -0.36 5.27 -0.93
C LEU A 455 -1.46 5.75 -1.88
N ASN A 456 -2.20 6.76 -1.42
CA ASN A 456 -3.18 7.49 -2.21
C ASN A 456 -2.66 8.92 -2.42
N MET A 457 -1.67 9.06 -3.28
CA MET A 457 -1.04 10.33 -3.59
C MET A 457 -2.03 11.26 -4.29
N ILE A 458 -2.24 12.43 -3.72
CA ILE A 458 -3.09 13.48 -4.32
C ILE A 458 -2.26 14.68 -4.77
N ARG A 459 -2.84 15.52 -5.63
CA ARG A 459 -2.29 16.83 -6.03
C ARG A 459 -3.15 17.93 -5.40
N PRO A 460 -2.73 18.58 -4.29
CA PRO A 460 -3.49 19.65 -3.66
C PRO A 460 -3.66 20.88 -4.55
N ASN A 461 -2.78 21.08 -5.50
CA ASN A 461 -2.82 22.06 -6.58
C ASN A 461 -3.10 23.51 -6.13
N PRO A 462 -2.24 24.15 -5.31
CA PRO A 462 -2.36 25.56 -5.00
C PRO A 462 -2.26 26.41 -6.28
N THR A 463 -2.99 27.52 -6.32
CA THR A 463 -2.92 28.50 -7.41
C THR A 463 -1.66 29.37 -7.30
N GLU A 464 -1.40 30.20 -8.30
CA GLU A 464 -0.24 31.12 -8.33
C GLU A 464 -0.30 32.22 -7.25
N THR A 465 -1.44 32.44 -6.60
CA THR A 465 -1.63 33.31 -5.44
C THR A 465 -1.72 32.54 -4.12
N GLN A 466 -1.33 31.28 -4.15
CA GLN A 466 -1.34 30.39 -3.00
C GLN A 466 -0.01 29.67 -2.88
N LEU A 467 0.37 29.37 -1.65
CA LEU A 467 1.45 28.42 -1.38
C LEU A 467 0.92 27.21 -0.62
N MET A 468 1.57 26.07 -0.80
CA MET A 468 1.38 24.92 0.04
C MET A 468 2.52 24.81 1.03
N LEU A 469 2.19 24.88 2.32
CA LEU A 469 3.10 24.61 3.43
C LEU A 469 2.93 23.14 3.81
N PHE A 470 4.01 22.36 3.91
CA PHE A 470 3.90 20.94 4.24
C PHE A 470 5.06 20.43 5.09
N SER A 471 4.77 19.35 5.84
CA SER A 471 5.74 18.71 6.72
C SER A 471 6.82 17.98 5.94
N PRO A 472 8.10 18.07 6.31
CA PRO A 472 9.18 17.27 5.72
C PRO A 472 9.03 15.77 6.02
N TYR A 473 8.19 15.40 6.99
CA TYR A 473 7.79 14.03 7.29
C TYR A 473 6.70 13.50 6.35
N SER A 474 6.06 14.35 5.56
CA SER A 474 5.07 13.90 4.57
C SER A 474 5.73 13.21 3.40
N ILE A 475 5.18 12.08 2.98
CA ILE A 475 5.56 11.42 1.74
C ILE A 475 5.12 12.30 0.57
N HIS A 476 6.05 12.70 -0.27
CA HIS A 476 5.82 13.55 -1.43
C HIS A 476 6.77 13.20 -2.58
N GLY A 477 6.59 13.83 -3.72
CA GLY A 477 7.34 13.52 -4.93
C GLY A 477 6.50 12.75 -5.95
N CYS A 478 7.09 11.91 -6.80
CA CYS A 478 6.42 11.19 -7.89
C CYS A 478 5.55 12.09 -8.77
N SER A 479 5.97 13.33 -8.95
CA SER A 479 5.13 14.33 -9.60
C SER A 479 5.53 14.47 -11.06
N ASP A 480 5.02 13.55 -11.89
CA ASP A 480 5.11 13.66 -13.33
C ASP A 480 4.40 14.92 -13.81
N ASN A 481 4.90 15.49 -14.88
CA ASN A 481 4.19 16.54 -15.60
C ASN A 481 3.45 15.92 -16.79
N ASP A 482 2.18 15.60 -16.57
CA ASP A 482 1.30 14.95 -17.56
C ASP A 482 0.64 15.97 -18.52
N ASN A 483 1.05 17.24 -18.48
CA ASN A 483 0.68 18.21 -19.52
C ASN A 483 1.43 17.88 -20.82
N GLU A 484 0.76 18.07 -21.95
CA GLU A 484 1.37 17.80 -23.27
C GLU A 484 2.43 18.84 -23.67
N ASN A 485 2.17 20.14 -23.42
CA ASN A 485 2.95 21.24 -23.96
C ASN A 485 3.18 22.39 -22.95
N ILE A 486 3.23 22.12 -21.67
CA ILE A 486 3.43 23.16 -20.65
C ILE A 486 4.46 22.68 -19.63
N THR A 487 5.58 23.39 -19.51
CA THR A 487 6.55 23.16 -18.43
C THR A 487 5.97 23.64 -17.10
N ARG A 488 6.07 22.82 -16.05
CA ARG A 488 5.73 23.21 -14.68
C ARG A 488 6.98 23.74 -13.97
N MET A 489 6.86 24.92 -13.38
CA MET A 489 7.88 25.48 -12.48
C MET A 489 7.26 25.86 -11.14
N SER A 490 7.99 25.58 -10.07
CA SER A 490 7.61 25.94 -8.72
C SER A 490 8.82 26.38 -7.91
N LEU A 491 8.60 27.29 -6.97
CA LEU A 491 9.58 27.65 -5.96
C LEU A 491 9.47 26.65 -4.80
N GLU A 492 10.59 26.11 -4.37
CA GLU A 492 10.72 25.22 -3.23
C GLU A 492 11.66 25.84 -2.21
N ILE A 493 11.15 26.16 -1.03
CA ILE A 493 11.89 26.78 0.06
C ILE A 493 11.64 25.97 1.33
N ARG A 494 12.66 25.85 2.17
CA ARG A 494 12.55 25.25 3.49
C ARG A 494 12.74 26.33 4.55
N PHE A 495 11.87 26.34 5.56
CA PHE A 495 11.97 27.22 6.70
C PHE A 495 12.44 26.43 7.92
N MET A 496 13.29 27.06 8.74
CA MET A 496 13.73 26.51 10.02
C MET A 496 13.50 27.53 11.13
N ARG A 497 13.51 27.08 12.40
CA ARG A 497 13.53 27.99 13.54
C ARG A 497 14.70 28.94 13.45
N ASN A 498 14.46 30.21 13.75
CA ASN A 498 15.52 31.21 13.86
C ASN A 498 16.18 31.13 15.26
N ASP A 499 16.78 29.99 15.59
CA ASP A 499 17.55 29.74 16.81
C ASP A 499 19.04 29.63 16.44
N ALA A 500 19.83 30.60 16.90
CA ALA A 500 21.23 30.72 16.49
C ALA A 500 22.10 29.46 16.71
N ASN A 501 21.85 28.71 17.78
CA ASN A 501 22.65 27.50 18.07
C ASN A 501 22.29 26.33 17.15
N ARG A 502 21.01 26.10 16.90
CA ARG A 502 20.52 25.05 16.02
C ARG A 502 20.79 25.35 14.54
N VAL A 503 20.63 26.60 14.15
CA VAL A 503 20.95 27.08 12.80
C VAL A 503 22.37 26.70 12.42
N THR A 504 23.35 27.02 13.29
CA THR A 504 24.76 26.80 13.00
C THR A 504 25.07 25.30 12.85
N GLU A 505 24.50 24.44 13.68
CA GLU A 505 24.71 23.00 13.62
C GLU A 505 24.09 22.37 12.37
N GLN A 506 22.81 22.67 12.08
CA GLN A 506 22.12 22.13 10.92
C GLN A 506 22.71 22.60 9.59
N GLU A 507 23.06 23.88 9.50
CA GLU A 507 23.70 24.42 8.30
C GLU A 507 25.12 23.88 8.11
N SER A 508 25.84 23.56 9.21
CA SER A 508 27.14 22.89 9.12
C SER A 508 27.00 21.47 8.56
N LYS A 509 26.07 20.69 9.10
CA LYS A 509 25.78 19.33 8.59
C LYS A 509 25.36 19.35 7.11
N TYR A 510 24.54 20.32 6.71
CA TYR A 510 24.17 20.50 5.30
C TYR A 510 25.37 20.85 4.41
N ARG A 511 26.22 21.78 4.82
CA ARG A 511 27.42 22.16 4.08
C ARG A 511 28.37 20.99 3.91
N ASP A 512 28.56 20.16 4.95
CA ASP A 512 29.39 18.98 4.89
C ASP A 512 28.79 17.91 3.95
N PHE A 513 27.47 17.74 3.99
CA PHE A 513 26.75 16.86 3.07
C PHE A 513 26.93 17.31 1.63
N VAL A 514 26.73 18.58 1.30
CA VAL A 514 26.89 19.13 -0.07
C VAL A 514 28.34 18.97 -0.56
N LYS A 515 29.34 19.19 0.30
CA LYS A 515 30.76 19.03 -0.06
C LYS A 515 31.12 17.59 -0.34
N ASN A 516 30.54 16.63 0.39
CA ASN A 516 30.88 15.22 0.30
C ASN A 516 30.05 14.46 -0.77
N ARG A 517 29.02 15.08 -1.31
CA ARG A 517 28.17 14.49 -2.33
C ARG A 517 28.73 14.81 -3.72
N ASN A 518 29.23 13.79 -4.39
CA ASN A 518 29.53 13.88 -5.82
C ASN A 518 28.23 13.97 -6.63
N TRP A 519 27.80 15.19 -6.96
CA TRP A 519 26.69 15.49 -7.88
C TRP A 519 27.09 15.19 -9.34
N ARG A 520 27.73 14.06 -9.63
CA ARG A 520 28.20 13.70 -10.99
C ARG A 520 27.49 12.46 -11.48
#